data_1cbdb1e08dd2704fe18335800d343ce0
#
_entry.id   1cbdb1e08dd2704fe18335800d343ce0
#
_cell.length_a   1.000
_cell.length_b   1.000
_cell.length_c   1.000
_cell.angle_alpha   90.00
_cell.angle_beta   90.00
_cell.angle_gamma   90.00
#
_symmetry.space_group_name_H-M   'P 1'
#
loop_
_entity.id
_entity.type
_entity.pdbx_description
1 polymer ?
#
loop_
_entity_poly.entity_id
_entity_poly.type
_entity_poly.pdbx_seq_one_letter_code
_entity_poly.pdbx_strand_id
1 'polypeptide(L)'
;IHIATCEPGNVGETLKTLRASPATTKAKAKFILATDGETLEAEELITGETVACDYVDFPNHFGFLLPLAGISTIKEIKDNPIDVRATSRLNKLYVELLNENPDWTKDDRRADMNHFMARLVFCFFAQDTDIFEGEDLFTKTVELYSERDGSNTHQVLSEIFRAMNIKLADRTTALPRLPSWANKFPYVNGGL
;
A
#
# COMPACT_ATOMS: atom_id res chain seq x y z
N ILE A 1 11.36 6.82 -24.29
CA ILE A 1 12.16 7.99 -23.96
C ILE A 1 12.51 8.75 -25.25
N HIS A 2 12.53 10.09 -25.22
CA HIS A 2 13.03 10.94 -26.30
C HIS A 2 14.22 11.74 -25.76
N ILE A 3 15.39 11.59 -26.40
CA ILE A 3 16.67 12.14 -25.93
C ILE A 3 17.23 13.09 -26.99
N ALA A 4 17.79 14.21 -26.55
CA ALA A 4 18.55 15.11 -27.39
C ALA A 4 19.84 15.60 -26.69
N THR A 5 20.86 15.88 -27.50
CA THR A 5 22.06 16.59 -27.08
C THR A 5 22.03 18.02 -27.58
N CYS A 6 22.70 18.92 -26.90
CA CYS A 6 22.75 20.34 -27.26
C CYS A 6 24.12 20.96 -26.94
N GLU A 7 24.32 22.19 -27.35
CA GLU A 7 25.47 22.99 -26.98
C GLU A 7 25.41 23.37 -25.50
N PRO A 8 26.57 23.59 -24.86
CA PRO A 8 26.64 23.98 -23.45
C PRO A 8 25.73 25.16 -23.09
N GLY A 9 24.99 25.01 -22.00
CA GLY A 9 24.05 26.02 -21.49
C GLY A 9 22.65 26.02 -22.13
N ASN A 10 22.37 25.14 -23.10
CA ASN A 10 21.08 25.09 -23.79
C ASN A 10 20.19 23.90 -23.38
N VAL A 11 20.53 23.21 -22.29
CA VAL A 11 19.83 21.99 -21.86
C VAL A 11 18.36 22.25 -21.58
N GLY A 12 18.01 23.29 -20.82
CA GLY A 12 16.63 23.61 -20.50
C GLY A 12 15.78 24.02 -21.71
N GLU A 13 16.35 24.76 -22.69
CA GLU A 13 15.62 25.11 -23.93
C GLU A 13 15.42 23.87 -24.81
N THR A 14 16.41 22.99 -24.85
CA THR A 14 16.31 21.72 -25.57
C THR A 14 15.25 20.83 -24.95
N LEU A 15 15.16 20.74 -23.62
CA LEU A 15 14.12 19.98 -22.93
C LEU A 15 12.71 20.51 -23.25
N LYS A 16 12.52 21.84 -23.27
CA LYS A 16 11.25 22.47 -23.69
C LYS A 16 10.91 22.12 -25.15
N THR A 17 11.89 22.12 -26.01
CA THR A 17 11.71 21.76 -27.44
C THR A 17 11.30 20.28 -27.57
N LEU A 18 11.92 19.38 -26.82
CA LEU A 18 11.52 17.97 -26.79
C LEU A 18 10.09 17.81 -26.30
N ARG A 19 9.67 18.54 -25.26
CA ARG A 19 8.31 18.50 -24.73
C ARG A 19 7.29 18.93 -25.80
N ALA A 20 7.57 19.98 -26.54
CA ALA A 20 6.70 20.49 -27.60
C ALA A 20 6.77 19.70 -28.90
N SER A 21 7.71 18.77 -29.05
CA SER A 21 7.96 18.03 -30.29
C SER A 21 6.82 17.09 -30.65
N PRO A 22 6.29 17.16 -31.87
CA PRO A 22 5.32 16.18 -32.37
C PRO A 22 5.83 14.74 -32.35
N ALA A 23 7.15 14.54 -32.46
CA ALA A 23 7.77 13.22 -32.38
C ALA A 23 7.61 12.59 -30.96
N THR A 24 7.72 13.40 -29.92
CA THR A 24 7.49 12.98 -28.52
C THR A 24 6.08 12.44 -28.33
N THR A 25 5.08 13.19 -28.82
CA THR A 25 3.67 12.81 -28.73
C THR A 25 3.35 11.61 -29.60
N LYS A 26 3.82 11.58 -30.86
CA LYS A 26 3.60 10.47 -31.80
C LYS A 26 4.19 9.15 -31.29
N ALA A 27 5.39 9.21 -30.69
CA ALA A 27 6.07 8.05 -30.12
C ALA A 27 5.54 7.66 -28.74
N LYS A 28 4.60 8.41 -28.16
CA LYS A 28 4.09 8.22 -26.78
C LYS A 28 5.25 8.12 -25.78
N ALA A 29 6.26 8.97 -25.93
CA ALA A 29 7.40 8.98 -25.03
C ALA A 29 6.94 9.31 -23.61
N LYS A 30 7.34 8.50 -22.63
CA LYS A 30 7.06 8.75 -21.22
C LYS A 30 8.06 9.71 -20.59
N PHE A 31 9.28 9.71 -21.09
CA PHE A 31 10.38 10.53 -20.60
C PHE A 31 10.99 11.33 -21.74
N ILE A 32 11.41 12.56 -21.42
CA ILE A 32 12.29 13.38 -22.25
C ILE A 32 13.57 13.67 -21.47
N LEU A 33 14.70 13.76 -22.18
CA LEU A 33 16.00 13.98 -21.59
C LEU A 33 16.84 14.84 -22.53
N ALA A 34 17.49 15.87 -22.00
CA ALA A 34 18.42 16.73 -22.70
C ALA A 34 19.75 16.80 -21.95
N THR A 35 20.87 16.84 -22.67
CA THR A 35 22.21 17.00 -22.08
C THR A 35 23.15 17.70 -23.06
N ASP A 36 24.08 18.45 -22.49
CA ASP A 36 25.23 19.05 -23.19
C ASP A 36 26.56 18.31 -22.91
N GLY A 37 26.49 17.19 -22.16
CA GLY A 37 27.63 16.40 -21.75
C GLY A 37 28.24 16.84 -20.41
N GLU A 38 27.91 18.04 -19.90
CA GLU A 38 28.30 18.53 -18.57
C GLU A 38 27.12 18.46 -17.60
N THR A 39 25.95 18.88 -18.05
CA THR A 39 24.70 18.88 -17.30
C THR A 39 23.64 18.02 -18.00
N LEU A 40 22.65 17.56 -17.24
CA LEU A 40 21.56 16.76 -17.72
C LEU A 40 20.26 17.21 -17.05
N GLU A 41 19.22 17.38 -17.87
CA GLU A 41 17.85 17.55 -17.39
C GLU A 41 16.95 16.50 -18.01
N ALA A 42 16.06 15.94 -17.19
CA ALA A 42 15.07 14.95 -17.65
C ALA A 42 13.72 15.20 -16.99
N GLU A 43 12.66 14.78 -17.68
CA GLU A 43 11.28 14.91 -17.20
C GLU A 43 10.48 13.67 -17.55
N GLU A 44 9.67 13.22 -16.58
CA GLU A 44 8.61 12.26 -16.81
C GLU A 44 7.32 12.98 -17.21
N LEU A 45 6.85 12.76 -18.42
CA LEU A 45 5.72 13.51 -19.01
C LEU A 45 4.36 13.18 -18.40
N ILE A 46 4.24 12.08 -17.64
CA ILE A 46 2.98 11.67 -17.00
C ILE A 46 2.83 12.34 -15.65
N THR A 47 3.88 12.28 -14.81
CA THR A 47 3.87 12.81 -13.45
C THR A 47 4.33 14.27 -13.36
N GLY A 48 5.08 14.75 -14.38
CA GLY A 48 5.74 16.04 -14.35
C GLY A 48 6.98 16.08 -13.44
N GLU A 49 7.45 14.92 -12.95
CA GLU A 49 8.66 14.83 -12.15
C GLU A 49 9.88 15.18 -13.01
N THR A 50 10.79 15.97 -12.47
CA THR A 50 12.00 16.42 -13.15
C THR A 50 13.25 16.08 -12.38
N VAL A 51 14.34 15.80 -13.08
CA VAL A 51 15.71 15.66 -12.56
C VAL A 51 16.61 16.62 -13.30
N ALA A 52 17.43 17.35 -12.55
CA ALA A 52 18.51 18.17 -13.09
C ALA A 52 19.78 17.89 -12.25
N CYS A 53 20.85 17.50 -12.90
CA CYS A 53 22.10 17.14 -12.22
C CYS A 53 23.30 17.27 -13.18
N ASP A 54 24.51 17.20 -12.63
CA ASP A 54 25.70 17.02 -13.46
C ASP A 54 25.61 15.67 -14.18
N TYR A 55 26.09 15.62 -15.42
CA TYR A 55 26.01 14.40 -16.24
C TYR A 55 26.68 13.20 -15.56
N VAL A 56 27.78 13.42 -14.86
CA VAL A 56 28.51 12.38 -14.12
C VAL A 56 27.75 11.84 -12.90
N ASP A 57 26.82 12.64 -12.36
CA ASP A 57 25.99 12.26 -11.22
C ASP A 57 24.68 11.55 -11.59
N PHE A 58 24.34 11.51 -12.86
CA PHE A 58 23.09 10.88 -13.33
C PHE A 58 22.93 9.43 -12.87
N PRO A 59 23.96 8.58 -12.76
CA PRO A 59 23.82 7.24 -12.19
C PRO A 59 23.22 7.21 -10.79
N ASN A 60 23.42 8.26 -9.98
CA ASN A 60 22.84 8.38 -8.65
C ASN A 60 21.34 8.68 -8.67
N HIS A 61 20.82 9.12 -9.83
CA HIS A 61 19.41 9.44 -10.08
C HIS A 61 18.69 8.35 -10.90
N PHE A 62 19.27 7.15 -11.06
CA PHE A 62 18.69 6.10 -11.89
C PHE A 62 17.27 5.69 -11.45
N GLY A 63 16.94 5.90 -10.17
CA GLY A 63 15.60 5.67 -9.60
C GLY A 63 14.50 6.42 -10.36
N PHE A 64 14.81 7.57 -10.97
CA PHE A 64 13.91 8.34 -11.82
C PHE A 64 13.50 7.57 -13.10
N LEU A 65 14.35 6.69 -13.61
CA LEU A 65 14.10 5.91 -14.82
C LEU A 65 13.54 4.49 -14.55
N LEU A 66 13.34 4.09 -13.30
CA LEU A 66 12.79 2.78 -12.96
C LEU A 66 11.46 2.44 -13.64
N PRO A 67 10.54 3.42 -13.88
CA PRO A 67 9.31 3.16 -14.63
C PRO A 67 9.52 2.68 -16.07
N LEU A 68 10.69 2.98 -16.69
CA LEU A 68 11.04 2.44 -18.01
C LEU A 68 11.34 0.94 -17.96
N ALA A 69 11.82 0.44 -16.83
CA ALA A 69 12.06 -0.97 -16.58
C ALA A 69 10.78 -1.70 -16.09
N GLY A 70 9.64 -1.01 -16.02
CA GLY A 70 8.39 -1.55 -15.49
C GLY A 70 8.36 -1.64 -13.96
N ILE A 71 9.33 -1.01 -13.29
CA ILE A 71 9.38 -0.93 -11.84
C ILE A 71 8.73 0.38 -11.43
N SER A 72 7.49 0.31 -10.94
CA SER A 72 6.85 1.47 -10.32
C SER A 72 7.58 1.80 -9.02
N THR A 73 8.00 3.06 -8.89
CA THR A 73 8.60 3.54 -7.65
C THR A 73 7.54 3.64 -6.57
N ILE A 74 7.98 3.52 -5.31
CA ILE A 74 7.12 3.64 -4.11
C ILE A 74 6.25 4.92 -4.11
N LYS A 75 6.56 5.91 -4.94
CA LYS A 75 5.74 7.12 -5.13
C LYS A 75 4.38 6.84 -5.77
N GLU A 76 4.28 5.97 -6.79
CA GLU A 76 2.98 5.60 -7.38
C GLU A 76 2.06 4.92 -6.36
N ILE A 77 2.64 4.17 -5.41
CA ILE A 77 1.89 3.56 -4.30
C ILE A 77 1.46 4.62 -3.28
N LYS A 78 2.26 5.68 -3.08
CA LYS A 78 1.93 6.77 -2.13
C LYS A 78 0.86 7.74 -2.64
N ASP A 79 0.72 7.88 -3.94
CA ASP A 79 -0.17 8.88 -4.54
C ASP A 79 -1.54 8.32 -4.97
N ASN A 80 -1.78 7.02 -4.75
CA ASN A 80 -3.14 6.49 -4.90
C ASN A 80 -4.03 7.05 -3.77
N PRO A 81 -5.03 7.90 -4.07
CA PRO A 81 -5.88 8.50 -3.04
C PRO A 81 -6.59 7.46 -2.16
N ILE A 82 -6.77 6.24 -2.67
CA ILE A 82 -7.39 5.14 -1.94
C ILE A 82 -6.42 4.63 -0.86
N ASP A 83 -5.15 4.41 -1.22
CA ASP A 83 -4.13 3.91 -0.29
C ASP A 83 -3.81 4.93 0.82
N VAL A 84 -3.74 6.21 0.46
CA VAL A 84 -3.57 7.30 1.43
C VAL A 84 -4.74 7.36 2.41
N ARG A 85 -5.98 7.19 1.93
CA ARG A 85 -7.17 7.18 2.80
C ARG A 85 -7.22 5.94 3.69
N ALA A 86 -6.88 4.76 3.17
CA ALA A 86 -6.83 3.52 3.93
C ALA A 86 -5.78 3.61 5.04
N THR A 87 -4.57 4.04 4.71
CA THR A 87 -3.48 4.26 5.68
C THR A 87 -3.87 5.29 6.74
N SER A 88 -4.50 6.40 6.35
CA SER A 88 -4.98 7.42 7.29
C SER A 88 -6.03 6.88 8.25
N ARG A 89 -6.98 6.07 7.77
CA ARG A 89 -8.01 5.44 8.60
C ARG A 89 -7.42 4.42 9.58
N LEU A 90 -6.51 3.58 9.12
CA LEU A 90 -5.79 2.62 9.97
C LEU A 90 -4.95 3.33 11.03
N ASN A 91 -4.30 4.43 10.69
CA ASN A 91 -3.53 5.22 11.66
C ASN A 91 -4.45 5.88 12.71
N LYS A 92 -5.61 6.39 12.30
CA LYS A 92 -6.61 6.91 13.26
C LYS A 92 -7.09 5.81 14.22
N LEU A 93 -7.44 4.64 13.68
CA LEU A 93 -7.83 3.50 14.51
C LEU A 93 -6.72 3.13 15.49
N TYR A 94 -5.46 3.06 15.04
CA TYR A 94 -4.30 2.78 15.89
C TYR A 94 -4.19 3.78 17.04
N VAL A 95 -4.29 5.08 16.74
CA VAL A 95 -4.19 6.15 17.75
C VAL A 95 -5.35 6.08 18.75
N GLU A 96 -6.59 5.87 18.29
CA GLU A 96 -7.75 5.75 19.19
C GLU A 96 -7.64 4.50 20.08
N LEU A 97 -7.17 3.37 19.54
CA LEU A 97 -6.94 2.17 20.34
C LEU A 97 -5.91 2.40 21.44
N LEU A 98 -4.83 3.15 21.18
CA LEU A 98 -3.85 3.50 22.20
C LEU A 98 -4.41 4.48 23.24
N ASN A 99 -5.23 5.43 22.83
CA ASN A 99 -5.88 6.38 23.73
C ASN A 99 -6.83 5.67 24.71
N GLU A 100 -7.64 4.74 24.21
CA GLU A 100 -8.58 3.95 25.01
C GLU A 100 -7.91 2.83 25.81
N ASN A 101 -6.70 2.41 25.41
CA ASN A 101 -5.94 1.35 26.07
C ASN A 101 -4.51 1.84 26.39
N PRO A 102 -4.32 2.75 27.37
CA PRO A 102 -2.99 3.33 27.68
C PRO A 102 -1.92 2.28 28.03
N ASP A 103 -2.33 1.13 28.55
CA ASP A 103 -1.41 0.03 28.85
C ASP A 103 -0.71 -0.54 27.60
N TRP A 104 -1.31 -0.42 26.42
CA TRP A 104 -0.71 -0.88 25.17
C TRP A 104 0.44 0.01 24.67
N THR A 105 0.63 1.18 25.25
CA THR A 105 1.79 2.04 24.99
C THR A 105 3.06 1.54 25.66
N LYS A 106 2.95 0.68 26.71
CA LYS A 106 4.07 0.11 27.43
C LYS A 106 4.84 -0.88 26.55
N ASP A 107 6.15 -0.95 26.71
CA ASP A 107 7.02 -1.77 25.87
C ASP A 107 6.67 -3.26 25.89
N ASP A 108 6.25 -3.77 27.05
CA ASP A 108 5.82 -5.17 27.24
C ASP A 108 4.48 -5.51 26.56
N ARG A 109 3.62 -4.51 26.32
CA ARG A 109 2.31 -4.67 25.68
C ARG A 109 2.23 -4.19 24.22
N ARG A 110 3.25 -3.48 23.76
CA ARG A 110 3.31 -2.97 22.37
C ARG A 110 3.24 -4.10 21.34
N ALA A 111 3.80 -5.26 21.66
CA ALA A 111 3.73 -6.44 20.82
C ALA A 111 2.28 -6.93 20.61
N ASP A 112 1.44 -6.88 21.64
CA ASP A 112 0.02 -7.26 21.57
C ASP A 112 -0.75 -6.34 20.64
N MET A 113 -0.52 -5.03 20.73
CA MET A 113 -1.12 -4.03 19.84
C MET A 113 -0.72 -4.24 18.39
N ASN A 114 0.56 -4.44 18.14
CA ASN A 114 1.07 -4.68 16.79
C ASN A 114 0.49 -5.97 16.20
N HIS A 115 0.38 -7.01 17.00
CA HIS A 115 -0.21 -8.28 16.60
C HIS A 115 -1.71 -8.13 16.28
N PHE A 116 -2.45 -7.37 17.09
CA PHE A 116 -3.85 -7.07 16.81
C PHE A 116 -4.03 -6.32 15.50
N MET A 117 -3.23 -5.27 15.28
CA MET A 117 -3.26 -4.49 14.02
C MET A 117 -2.87 -5.33 12.80
N ALA A 118 -1.86 -6.20 12.94
CA ALA A 118 -1.46 -7.11 11.86
C ALA A 118 -2.60 -8.05 11.46
N ARG A 119 -3.34 -8.58 12.43
CA ARG A 119 -4.53 -9.42 12.19
C ARG A 119 -5.64 -8.66 11.46
N LEU A 120 -5.91 -7.43 11.85
CA LEU A 120 -6.90 -6.59 11.18
C LEU A 120 -6.51 -6.31 9.73
N VAL A 121 -5.25 -5.90 9.49
CA VAL A 121 -4.72 -5.65 8.15
C VAL A 121 -4.81 -6.92 7.30
N PHE A 122 -4.45 -8.07 7.88
CA PHE A 122 -4.60 -9.36 7.19
C PHE A 122 -6.06 -9.66 6.82
N CYS A 123 -7.03 -9.40 7.69
CA CYS A 123 -8.44 -9.64 7.38
C CYS A 123 -8.93 -8.79 6.21
N PHE A 124 -8.54 -7.52 6.15
CA PHE A 124 -8.86 -6.65 5.01
C PHE A 124 -8.20 -7.15 3.72
N PHE A 125 -6.91 -7.51 3.78
CA PHE A 125 -6.20 -8.07 2.64
C PHE A 125 -6.81 -9.39 2.15
N ALA A 126 -7.13 -10.31 3.07
CA ALA A 126 -7.69 -11.62 2.76
C ALA A 126 -9.08 -11.53 2.12
N GLN A 127 -9.86 -10.51 2.49
CA GLN A 127 -11.15 -10.19 1.88
C GLN A 127 -10.96 -9.67 0.44
N ASP A 128 -10.00 -8.77 0.22
CA ASP A 128 -9.76 -8.13 -1.08
C ASP A 128 -9.07 -9.07 -2.10
N THR A 129 -8.44 -10.15 -1.61
CA THR A 129 -7.67 -11.10 -2.44
C THR A 129 -8.32 -12.48 -2.58
N ASP A 130 -9.61 -12.59 -2.27
CA ASP A 130 -10.39 -13.85 -2.34
C ASP A 130 -9.84 -15.01 -1.47
N ILE A 131 -8.95 -14.72 -0.50
CA ILE A 131 -8.54 -15.71 0.50
C ILE A 131 -9.73 -16.09 1.38
N PHE A 132 -10.58 -15.12 1.70
CA PHE A 132 -11.88 -15.37 2.30
C PHE A 132 -12.91 -15.64 1.21
N GLU A 133 -13.56 -16.80 1.26
CA GLU A 133 -14.61 -17.15 0.33
C GLU A 133 -15.85 -16.27 0.57
N GLY A 134 -16.22 -15.48 -0.45
CA GLY A 134 -17.39 -14.61 -0.43
C GLY A 134 -17.04 -13.13 -0.36
N GLU A 135 -17.89 -12.34 -0.99
CA GLU A 135 -17.74 -10.90 -1.12
C GLU A 135 -17.86 -10.21 0.26
N ASP A 136 -16.83 -9.48 0.66
CA ASP A 136 -16.75 -8.69 1.90
C ASP A 136 -17.01 -9.51 3.18
N LEU A 137 -16.58 -10.77 3.24
CA LEU A 137 -16.88 -11.67 4.35
C LEU A 137 -16.53 -11.07 5.71
N PHE A 138 -15.35 -10.46 5.85
CA PHE A 138 -14.89 -9.90 7.12
C PHE A 138 -15.74 -8.68 7.54
N THR A 139 -15.85 -7.69 6.66
CA THR A 139 -16.57 -6.45 6.96
C THR A 139 -18.05 -6.69 7.18
N LYS A 140 -18.70 -7.50 6.33
CA LYS A 140 -20.11 -7.88 6.50
C LYS A 140 -20.35 -8.69 7.78
N THR A 141 -19.42 -9.53 8.19
CA THR A 141 -19.54 -10.28 9.45
C THR A 141 -19.45 -9.34 10.65
N VAL A 142 -18.45 -8.45 10.68
CA VAL A 142 -18.32 -7.46 11.75
C VAL A 142 -19.56 -6.58 11.82
N GLU A 143 -20.05 -6.06 10.70
CA GLU A 143 -21.22 -5.21 10.64
C GLU A 143 -22.50 -5.91 11.12
N LEU A 144 -22.69 -7.17 10.72
CA LEU A 144 -23.91 -7.93 11.01
C LEU A 144 -23.98 -8.40 12.47
N TYR A 145 -22.85 -8.76 13.06
CA TYR A 145 -22.82 -9.41 14.39
C TYR A 145 -22.33 -8.47 15.50
N SER A 146 -21.84 -7.29 15.18
CA SER A 146 -21.56 -6.26 16.19
C SER A 146 -22.80 -5.44 16.50
N GLU A 147 -22.96 -5.13 17.79
CA GLU A 147 -23.99 -4.17 18.23
C GLU A 147 -23.70 -2.77 17.68
N ARG A 148 -24.72 -1.96 17.47
CA ARG A 148 -24.58 -0.62 16.90
C ARG A 148 -23.69 0.31 17.72
N ASP A 149 -23.62 0.11 19.02
CA ASP A 149 -22.79 0.85 19.96
C ASP A 149 -21.35 0.30 20.05
N GLY A 150 -21.06 -0.80 19.33
CA GLY A 150 -19.75 -1.44 19.34
C GLY A 150 -19.42 -2.29 20.56
N SER A 151 -20.33 -2.40 21.53
CA SER A 151 -20.09 -3.02 22.85
C SER A 151 -19.58 -4.46 22.79
N ASN A 152 -19.96 -5.22 21.76
CA ASN A 152 -19.54 -6.62 21.55
C ASN A 152 -18.55 -6.83 20.39
N THR A 153 -18.11 -5.77 19.70
CA THR A 153 -17.23 -5.88 18.54
C THR A 153 -15.94 -6.66 18.85
N HIS A 154 -15.39 -6.48 20.05
CA HIS A 154 -14.22 -7.23 20.50
C HIS A 154 -14.47 -8.76 20.56
N GLN A 155 -15.68 -9.19 20.92
CA GLN A 155 -16.07 -10.60 20.96
C GLN A 155 -16.19 -11.16 19.53
N VAL A 156 -16.79 -10.39 18.62
CA VAL A 156 -16.92 -10.77 17.20
C VAL A 156 -15.53 -10.96 16.57
N LEU A 157 -14.63 -10.00 16.75
CA LEU A 157 -13.25 -10.09 16.27
C LEU A 157 -12.50 -11.27 16.89
N SER A 158 -12.68 -11.51 18.20
CA SER A 158 -12.06 -12.63 18.89
C SER A 158 -12.50 -13.98 18.31
N GLU A 159 -13.79 -14.15 18.01
CA GLU A 159 -14.29 -15.37 17.39
C GLU A 159 -13.82 -15.56 15.95
N ILE A 160 -13.69 -14.49 15.17
CA ILE A 160 -13.08 -14.55 13.83
C ILE A 160 -11.62 -15.02 13.93
N PHE A 161 -10.81 -14.38 14.78
CA PHE A 161 -9.40 -14.75 14.95
C PHE A 161 -9.26 -16.18 15.51
N ARG A 162 -10.15 -16.59 16.41
CA ARG A 162 -10.19 -17.96 16.93
C ARG A 162 -10.50 -18.96 15.82
N ALA A 163 -11.46 -18.67 14.95
CA ALA A 163 -11.77 -19.52 13.82
C ALA A 163 -10.59 -19.70 12.86
N MET A 164 -9.86 -18.61 12.59
CA MET A 164 -8.66 -18.65 11.76
C MET A 164 -7.51 -19.44 12.39
N ASN A 165 -7.46 -19.56 13.71
CA ASN A 165 -6.43 -20.31 14.42
C ASN A 165 -6.76 -21.80 14.61
N ILE A 166 -8.02 -22.24 14.44
CA ILE A 166 -8.44 -23.63 14.64
C ILE A 166 -8.55 -24.34 13.28
N LYS A 167 -7.80 -25.43 13.12
CA LYS A 167 -7.91 -26.28 11.92
C LYS A 167 -9.35 -26.76 11.71
N LEU A 168 -9.79 -26.86 10.47
CA LEU A 168 -11.15 -27.27 10.15
C LEU A 168 -11.54 -28.60 10.80
N ALA A 169 -10.62 -29.57 10.85
CA ALA A 169 -10.85 -30.88 11.48
C ALA A 169 -11.11 -30.79 13.00
N ASP A 170 -10.53 -29.80 13.68
CA ASP A 170 -10.58 -29.66 15.13
C ASP A 170 -11.75 -28.78 15.60
N ARG A 171 -12.46 -28.12 14.69
CA ARG A 171 -13.55 -27.17 15.04
C ARG A 171 -14.76 -27.84 15.70
N THR A 172 -15.02 -29.10 15.37
CA THR A 172 -16.13 -29.85 15.96
C THR A 172 -15.92 -30.20 17.42
N THR A 173 -14.65 -30.28 17.84
CA THR A 173 -14.23 -30.64 19.22
C THR A 173 -13.78 -29.42 19.99
N ALA A 174 -13.64 -28.25 19.37
CA ALA A 174 -13.19 -27.01 20.01
C ALA A 174 -14.17 -26.56 21.10
N LEU A 175 -13.64 -26.20 22.27
CA LEU A 175 -14.39 -25.66 23.38
C LEU A 175 -13.86 -24.26 23.78
N PRO A 176 -14.75 -23.28 23.96
CA PRO A 176 -16.18 -23.28 23.61
C PRO A 176 -16.41 -23.47 22.11
N ARG A 177 -17.61 -23.94 21.70
CA ARG A 177 -17.94 -24.10 20.28
C ARG A 177 -17.83 -22.75 19.54
N LEU A 178 -17.28 -22.78 18.32
CA LEU A 178 -17.30 -21.63 17.44
C LEU A 178 -18.73 -21.29 17.04
N PRO A 179 -19.10 -20.00 16.99
CA PRO A 179 -20.35 -19.57 16.37
C PRO A 179 -20.43 -20.04 14.91
N SER A 180 -21.62 -20.39 14.43
CA SER A 180 -21.80 -20.91 13.07
C SER A 180 -21.31 -19.95 11.98
N TRP A 181 -21.46 -18.66 12.22
CA TRP A 181 -21.00 -17.62 11.29
C TRP A 181 -19.46 -17.53 11.24
N ALA A 182 -18.75 -17.80 12.34
CA ALA A 182 -17.28 -17.77 12.39
C ALA A 182 -16.67 -18.96 11.62
N ASN A 183 -17.41 -20.07 11.43
CA ASN A 183 -16.94 -21.22 10.65
C ASN A 183 -16.72 -20.92 9.16
N LYS A 184 -17.23 -19.81 8.65
CA LYS A 184 -16.99 -19.36 7.27
C LYS A 184 -15.56 -18.89 7.04
N PHE A 185 -14.84 -18.49 8.09
CA PHE A 185 -13.46 -18.04 7.96
C PHE A 185 -12.53 -19.26 7.80
N PRO A 186 -11.58 -19.24 6.85
CA PRO A 186 -10.64 -20.34 6.65
C PRO A 186 -9.66 -20.46 7.82
N TYR A 187 -9.03 -21.62 7.94
CA TYR A 187 -7.86 -21.77 8.82
C TYR A 187 -6.67 -21.08 8.17
N VAL A 188 -6.06 -20.18 8.91
CA VAL A 188 -4.82 -19.51 8.53
C VAL A 188 -3.72 -19.98 9.48
N ASN A 189 -2.66 -20.60 8.95
CA ASN A 189 -1.62 -21.22 9.75
C ASN A 189 -1.06 -20.24 10.78
N GLY A 190 -1.21 -20.60 12.06
CA GLY A 190 -1.09 -19.72 13.21
C GLY A 190 0.23 -18.99 13.36
N GLY A 191 0.10 -17.73 13.47
CA GLY A 191 1.17 -16.77 13.71
C GLY A 191 0.72 -15.34 13.47
N LEU A 192 -0.49 -15.20 12.94
CA LEU A 192 -1.15 -13.89 12.84
C LEU A 192 -1.85 -13.53 14.14
#